data_3a34943b75f803c18f73e02f1d97a09d
#
_entry.id   3a34943b75f803c18f73e02f1d97a09d
#
_cell.length_a   1.000
_cell.length_b   1.000
_cell.length_c   1.000
_cell.angle_alpha   90.00
_cell.angle_beta   90.00
_cell.angle_gamma   90.00
#
_symmetry.space_group_name_H-M   'P 1'
#
loop_
_entity.id
_entity.type
_entity.pdbx_description
1 polymer ?
#
loop_
_entity_poly.entity_id
_entity_poly.type
_entity_poly.pdbx_seq_one_letter_code
_entity_poly.pdbx_strand_id
1 'polypeptide(L)'
;MANRRMISREVVKKDHFLRLQPSAQGLYMHLVLDADDDGIVGNPLAIIRYTNCTEDDIAELDRLHYILTFTTGVVVIRHWFYHNNIRKDRYRSSTAREKQYITLSPEGLYVIKEECKEYWAPGFWNLGNQDPIPSQPVGRLHWQPKGDDLATTWQPDGESMATEWQPMEEGKSTINF
;
A
#
# COMPACT_ATOMS: atom_id res chain seq x y z
N MET A 1 11.52 10.24 -4.94
CA MET A 1 10.89 8.96 -5.29
C MET A 1 10.38 9.03 -6.72
N ALA A 2 10.46 7.93 -7.46
CA ALA A 2 9.86 7.86 -8.79
C ALA A 2 8.34 7.91 -8.65
N ASN A 3 7.69 8.86 -9.37
CA ASN A 3 6.23 9.02 -9.32
C ASN A 3 5.45 7.94 -10.11
N ARG A 4 6.15 6.99 -10.70
CA ARG A 4 5.54 5.95 -11.54
C ARG A 4 6.14 4.61 -11.18
N ARG A 5 5.28 3.63 -10.98
CA ARG A 5 5.64 2.21 -10.81
C ARG A 5 5.06 1.42 -11.98
N MET A 6 5.77 0.39 -12.39
CA MET A 6 5.32 -0.53 -13.43
C MET A 6 4.72 -1.79 -12.78
N ILE A 7 3.80 -2.40 -13.48
CA ILE A 7 3.21 -3.68 -13.10
C ILE A 7 3.41 -4.66 -14.24
N SER A 8 4.12 -5.73 -13.97
CA SER A 8 4.44 -6.75 -14.97
C SER A 8 3.24 -7.66 -15.24
N ARG A 9 2.93 -7.85 -16.51
CA ARG A 9 1.91 -8.82 -16.95
C ARG A 9 2.28 -10.26 -16.58
N GLU A 10 3.57 -10.57 -16.50
CA GLU A 10 4.06 -11.89 -16.13
C GLU A 10 3.71 -12.30 -14.70
N VAL A 11 3.43 -11.34 -13.84
CA VAL A 11 2.99 -11.58 -12.46
C VAL A 11 1.47 -11.58 -12.39
N VAL A 12 0.82 -10.49 -12.85
CA VAL A 12 -0.61 -10.25 -12.59
C VAL A 12 -1.55 -11.00 -13.53
N LYS A 13 -1.05 -11.62 -14.60
CA LYS A 13 -1.85 -12.47 -15.51
C LYS A 13 -1.69 -13.96 -15.27
N LYS A 14 -0.94 -14.36 -14.24
CA LYS A 14 -0.86 -15.78 -13.87
C LYS A 14 -2.17 -16.24 -13.22
N ASP A 15 -2.55 -17.47 -13.47
CA ASP A 15 -3.78 -18.07 -12.92
C ASP A 15 -3.87 -17.94 -11.39
N HIS A 16 -2.76 -18.08 -10.70
CA HIS A 16 -2.70 -17.92 -9.24
C HIS A 16 -3.06 -16.51 -8.80
N PHE A 17 -2.62 -15.47 -9.54
CA PHE A 17 -2.99 -14.08 -9.23
C PHE A 17 -4.46 -13.80 -9.55
N LEU A 18 -4.95 -14.33 -10.67
CA LEU A 18 -6.33 -14.14 -11.11
C LEU A 18 -7.36 -14.85 -10.21
N ARG A 19 -6.91 -15.82 -9.41
CA ARG A 19 -7.76 -16.50 -8.41
C ARG A 19 -7.86 -15.76 -7.07
N LEU A 20 -7.00 -14.75 -6.84
CA LEU A 20 -7.14 -13.87 -5.67
C LEU A 20 -8.48 -13.15 -5.69
N GLN A 21 -8.99 -12.81 -4.51
CA GLN A 21 -10.12 -11.90 -4.41
C GLN A 21 -9.80 -10.57 -5.12
N PRO A 22 -10.77 -9.95 -5.80
CA PRO A 22 -10.53 -8.68 -6.50
C PRO A 22 -9.98 -7.57 -5.59
N SER A 23 -10.37 -7.57 -4.30
CA SER A 23 -9.83 -6.65 -3.28
C SER A 23 -8.35 -6.90 -3.01
N ALA A 24 -7.94 -8.17 -2.87
CA ALA A 24 -6.52 -8.54 -2.69
C ALA A 24 -5.69 -8.21 -3.93
N GLN A 25 -6.23 -8.42 -5.15
CA GLN A 25 -5.58 -7.97 -6.39
C GLN A 25 -5.39 -6.46 -6.40
N GLY A 26 -6.43 -5.70 -6.03
CA GLY A 26 -6.39 -4.24 -5.91
C GLY A 26 -5.37 -3.78 -4.87
N LEU A 27 -5.37 -4.41 -3.69
CA LEU A 27 -4.42 -4.12 -2.63
C LEU A 27 -2.97 -4.33 -3.09
N TYR A 28 -2.70 -5.43 -3.80
CA TYR A 28 -1.36 -5.69 -4.36
C TYR A 28 -0.87 -4.55 -5.26
N MET A 29 -1.74 -4.02 -6.13
CA MET A 29 -1.41 -2.89 -6.99
C MET A 29 -1.05 -1.64 -6.18
N HIS A 30 -1.81 -1.35 -5.13
CA HIS A 30 -1.53 -0.23 -4.25
C HIS A 30 -0.23 -0.41 -3.45
N LEU A 31 0.05 -1.62 -2.96
CA LEU A 31 1.32 -1.93 -2.31
C LEU A 31 2.50 -1.70 -3.26
N VAL A 32 2.39 -2.12 -4.54
CA VAL A 32 3.44 -1.86 -5.55
C VAL A 32 3.62 -0.37 -5.82
N LEU A 33 2.54 0.42 -5.85
CA LEU A 33 2.60 1.87 -6.07
C LEU A 33 3.29 2.61 -4.92
N ASP A 34 3.02 2.20 -3.69
CA ASP A 34 3.55 2.86 -2.48
C ASP A 34 4.92 2.34 -2.04
N ALA A 35 5.38 1.21 -2.60
CA ALA A 35 6.69 0.66 -2.30
C ALA A 35 7.82 1.64 -2.67
N ASP A 36 8.87 1.62 -1.87
CA ASP A 36 10.11 2.33 -2.18
C ASP A 36 10.87 1.71 -3.37
N ASP A 37 12.08 2.18 -3.64
CA ASP A 37 12.85 1.71 -4.79
C ASP A 37 13.42 0.29 -4.62
N ASP A 38 13.37 -0.25 -3.42
CA ASP A 38 13.69 -1.64 -3.09
C ASP A 38 12.45 -2.54 -2.96
N GLY A 39 11.26 -2.01 -3.21
CA GLY A 39 10.00 -2.78 -3.11
C GLY A 39 9.52 -2.97 -1.68
N ILE A 40 9.96 -2.12 -0.76
CA ILE A 40 9.60 -2.19 0.67
C ILE A 40 8.47 -1.22 0.97
N VAL A 41 7.46 -1.71 1.69
CA VAL A 41 6.30 -0.94 2.16
C VAL A 41 6.34 -0.86 3.68
N GLY A 42 6.65 0.32 4.21
CA GLY A 42 6.82 0.52 5.65
C GLY A 42 5.52 0.57 6.46
N ASN A 43 4.41 0.94 5.83
CA ASN A 43 3.11 1.04 6.51
C ASN A 43 1.97 0.49 5.66
N PRO A 44 1.86 -0.84 5.53
CA PRO A 44 0.80 -1.46 4.73
C PRO A 44 -0.60 -1.25 5.33
N LEU A 45 -0.73 -1.07 6.66
CA LEU A 45 -2.01 -0.77 7.29
C LEU A 45 -2.63 0.57 6.81
N ALA A 46 -1.80 1.57 6.54
CA ALA A 46 -2.29 2.81 5.97
C ALA A 46 -2.91 2.56 4.58
N ILE A 47 -2.27 1.70 3.78
CA ILE A 47 -2.76 1.34 2.44
C ILE A 47 -4.09 0.60 2.53
N ILE A 48 -4.19 -0.40 3.40
CA ILE A 48 -5.42 -1.15 3.65
C ILE A 48 -6.57 -0.19 3.97
N ARG A 49 -6.34 0.80 4.85
CA ARG A 49 -7.36 1.74 5.28
C ARG A 49 -7.85 2.65 4.15
N TYR A 50 -6.96 3.24 3.36
CA TYR A 50 -7.41 4.17 2.32
C TYR A 50 -7.93 3.45 1.06
N THR A 51 -7.58 2.19 0.85
CA THR A 51 -8.11 1.38 -0.26
C THR A 51 -9.42 0.68 0.09
N ASN A 52 -9.86 0.77 1.35
CA ASN A 52 -11.00 0.04 1.88
C ASN A 52 -10.88 -1.49 1.69
N CYS A 53 -9.63 -1.99 1.68
CA CYS A 53 -9.32 -3.41 1.73
C CYS A 53 -9.32 -3.90 3.18
N THR A 54 -9.16 -5.21 3.36
CA THR A 54 -9.17 -5.86 4.67
C THR A 54 -7.81 -6.47 5.02
N GLU A 55 -7.62 -6.83 6.27
CA GLU A 55 -6.45 -7.59 6.71
C GLU A 55 -6.44 -9.01 6.12
N ASP A 56 -7.61 -9.57 5.77
CA ASP A 56 -7.69 -10.84 5.06
C ASP A 56 -7.09 -10.76 3.65
N ASP A 57 -7.25 -9.62 2.96
CA ASP A 57 -6.68 -9.41 1.62
C ASP A 57 -5.14 -9.45 1.65
N ILE A 58 -4.53 -8.79 2.64
CA ILE A 58 -3.06 -8.82 2.78
C ILE A 58 -2.58 -10.19 3.29
N ALA A 59 -3.36 -10.85 4.15
CA ALA A 59 -3.07 -12.21 4.60
C ALA A 59 -3.09 -13.21 3.43
N GLU A 60 -4.00 -13.04 2.48
CA GLU A 60 -4.05 -13.87 1.28
C GLU A 60 -2.82 -13.65 0.39
N LEU A 61 -2.38 -12.40 0.20
CA LEU A 61 -1.16 -12.06 -0.53
C LEU A 61 0.09 -12.67 0.11
N ASP A 62 0.18 -12.64 1.44
CA ASP A 62 1.29 -13.23 2.20
C ASP A 62 1.28 -14.76 2.06
N ARG A 63 0.14 -15.41 2.27
CA ARG A 63 -0.04 -16.85 2.16
C ARG A 63 0.34 -17.39 0.77
N LEU A 64 0.06 -16.63 -0.29
CA LEU A 64 0.38 -16.98 -1.67
C LEU A 64 1.74 -16.45 -2.13
N HIS A 65 2.53 -15.91 -1.20
CA HIS A 65 3.89 -15.43 -1.43
C HIS A 65 4.01 -14.33 -2.50
N TYR A 66 3.03 -13.44 -2.60
CA TYR A 66 3.15 -12.21 -3.39
C TYR A 66 3.93 -11.14 -2.64
N ILE A 67 3.87 -11.20 -1.32
CA ILE A 67 4.63 -10.35 -0.40
C ILE A 67 5.42 -11.21 0.59
N LEU A 68 6.41 -10.61 1.23
CA LEU A 68 7.12 -11.16 2.38
C LEU A 68 6.84 -10.24 3.56
N THR A 69 6.27 -10.79 4.64
CA THR A 69 5.92 -10.04 5.83
C THR A 69 6.95 -10.24 6.93
N PHE A 70 7.29 -9.17 7.62
CA PHE A 70 8.24 -9.17 8.73
C PHE A 70 7.53 -8.99 10.07
N THR A 71 8.22 -9.38 11.15
CA THR A 71 7.74 -9.22 12.53
C THR A 71 7.46 -7.77 12.93
N THR A 72 8.01 -6.82 12.18
CA THR A 72 7.75 -5.37 12.31
C THR A 72 6.45 -4.91 11.67
N GLY A 73 5.75 -5.78 10.93
CA GLY A 73 4.61 -5.42 10.10
C GLY A 73 4.96 -4.80 8.74
N VAL A 74 6.25 -4.60 8.47
CA VAL A 74 6.73 -4.17 7.15
C VAL A 74 6.55 -5.29 6.15
N VAL A 75 6.20 -4.96 4.91
CA VAL A 75 6.10 -5.93 3.82
C VAL A 75 7.05 -5.59 2.69
N VAL A 76 7.48 -6.61 1.96
CA VAL A 76 8.30 -6.50 0.76
C VAL A 76 7.59 -7.16 -0.39
N ILE A 77 7.54 -6.49 -1.53
CA ILE A 77 6.99 -7.05 -2.77
C ILE A 77 7.95 -8.10 -3.30
N ARG A 78 7.57 -9.36 -3.24
CA ARG A 78 8.45 -10.48 -3.63
C ARG A 78 8.88 -10.41 -5.09
N HIS A 79 7.97 -9.98 -5.98
CA HIS A 79 8.19 -9.89 -7.44
C HIS A 79 8.69 -8.50 -7.88
N TRP A 80 9.34 -7.74 -7.00
CA TRP A 80 9.69 -6.34 -7.26
C TRP A 80 10.44 -6.13 -8.57
N PHE A 81 11.46 -6.92 -8.84
CA PHE A 81 12.28 -6.78 -10.05
C PHE A 81 11.60 -7.24 -11.34
N TYR A 82 10.51 -7.99 -11.25
CA TYR A 82 9.62 -8.25 -12.38
C TYR A 82 8.78 -7.04 -12.73
N HIS A 83 8.44 -6.22 -11.74
CA HIS A 83 7.64 -5.03 -11.94
C HIS A 83 8.49 -3.82 -12.33
N ASN A 84 9.61 -3.61 -11.66
CA ASN A 84 10.34 -2.36 -11.73
C ASN A 84 11.82 -2.58 -12.06
N ASN A 85 12.30 -1.87 -13.09
CA ASN A 85 13.71 -1.74 -13.39
C ASN A 85 14.10 -0.26 -13.23
N ILE A 86 14.72 0.05 -12.08
CA ILE A 86 15.07 1.42 -11.73
C ILE A 86 16.50 1.70 -12.18
N ARG A 87 16.67 2.74 -12.98
CA ARG A 87 18.00 3.19 -13.43
C ARG A 87 18.85 3.61 -12.24
N LYS A 88 20.13 3.26 -12.27
CA LYS A 88 21.09 3.54 -11.19
C LYS A 88 21.16 5.03 -10.80
N ASP A 89 21.01 5.93 -11.78
CA ASP A 89 21.01 7.38 -11.56
C ASP A 89 19.78 7.90 -10.80
N ARG A 90 18.70 7.12 -10.73
CA ARG A 90 17.45 7.49 -10.05
C ARG A 90 17.16 6.67 -8.81
N TYR A 91 17.87 5.55 -8.66
CA TYR A 91 17.69 4.66 -7.54
C TYR A 91 18.08 5.30 -6.22
N ARG A 92 17.18 5.16 -5.24
CA ARG A 92 17.40 5.55 -3.85
C ARG A 92 17.24 4.33 -2.97
N SER A 93 18.33 3.95 -2.32
CA SER A 93 18.31 2.81 -1.39
C SER A 93 17.31 3.06 -0.26
N SER A 94 16.53 2.03 0.06
CA SER A 94 15.68 2.01 1.24
C SER A 94 16.48 2.22 2.52
N THR A 95 15.88 2.91 3.47
CA THR A 95 16.39 3.03 4.85
C THR A 95 15.78 2.00 5.78
N ALA A 96 14.86 1.16 5.30
CA ALA A 96 14.23 0.10 6.07
C ALA A 96 15.27 -0.98 6.46
N ARG A 97 15.22 -1.40 7.71
CA ARG A 97 16.11 -2.44 8.24
C ARG A 97 15.89 -3.78 7.57
N GLU A 98 14.68 -4.05 7.13
CA GLU A 98 14.24 -5.28 6.50
C GLU A 98 14.99 -5.57 5.20
N LYS A 99 15.53 -4.54 4.56
CA LYS A 99 16.38 -4.69 3.38
C LYS A 99 17.59 -5.62 3.61
N GLN A 100 18.17 -5.60 4.80
CA GLN A 100 19.30 -6.46 5.14
C GLN A 100 18.92 -7.94 5.28
N TYR A 101 17.63 -8.25 5.49
CA TYR A 101 17.12 -9.60 5.72
C TYR A 101 16.74 -10.34 4.43
N ILE A 102 16.71 -9.64 3.32
CA ILE A 102 16.31 -10.19 2.02
C ILE A 102 17.51 -10.32 1.07
N THR A 103 17.37 -11.24 0.13
CA THR A 103 18.30 -11.41 -0.99
C THR A 103 17.50 -11.80 -2.24
N LEU A 104 18.16 -11.77 -3.40
CA LEU A 104 17.54 -12.23 -4.64
C LEU A 104 17.84 -13.70 -4.89
N SER A 105 16.81 -14.45 -5.23
CA SER A 105 16.95 -15.79 -5.79
C SER A 105 17.50 -15.74 -7.20
N PRO A 106 17.99 -16.88 -7.78
CA PRO A 106 18.41 -16.96 -9.17
C PRO A 106 17.31 -16.54 -10.17
N GLU A 107 16.05 -16.71 -9.78
CA GLU A 107 14.88 -16.32 -10.59
C GLU A 107 14.53 -14.83 -10.46
N GLY A 108 15.29 -14.04 -9.70
CA GLY A 108 15.06 -12.61 -9.51
C GLY A 108 13.90 -12.27 -8.55
N LEU A 109 13.54 -13.21 -7.69
CA LEU A 109 12.54 -13.02 -6.63
C LEU A 109 13.23 -12.67 -5.31
N TYR A 110 12.63 -11.81 -4.50
CA TYR A 110 13.08 -11.66 -3.14
C TYR A 110 12.80 -12.91 -2.30
N VAL A 111 13.77 -13.31 -1.54
CA VAL A 111 13.70 -14.38 -0.55
C VAL A 111 14.36 -13.94 0.74
N ILE A 112 13.93 -14.51 1.85
CA ILE A 112 14.53 -14.26 3.16
C ILE A 112 15.87 -14.99 3.23
N LYS A 113 16.90 -14.31 3.73
CA LYS A 113 18.18 -14.95 4.04
C LYS A 113 18.01 -16.00 5.13
N GLU A 114 18.73 -17.09 5.01
CA GLU A 114 18.60 -18.23 5.94
C GLU A 114 18.83 -17.81 7.40
N GLU A 115 19.85 -16.98 7.63
CA GLU A 115 20.21 -16.46 8.95
C GLU A 115 19.22 -15.42 9.51
N CYS A 116 18.24 -14.99 8.72
CA CYS A 116 17.28 -13.94 9.09
C CYS A 116 15.83 -14.45 9.16
N LYS A 117 15.62 -15.76 9.14
CA LYS A 117 14.28 -16.36 9.18
C LYS A 117 13.47 -15.99 10.42
N GLU A 118 14.13 -15.66 11.53
CA GLU A 118 13.48 -15.22 12.77
C GLU A 118 12.71 -13.89 12.62
N TYR A 119 13.09 -13.05 11.63
CA TYR A 119 12.42 -11.79 11.36
C TYR A 119 11.26 -11.94 10.37
N TRP A 120 11.14 -13.09 9.71
CA TRP A 120 10.07 -13.41 8.79
C TRP A 120 8.85 -13.91 9.55
N ALA A 121 7.71 -13.30 9.32
CA ALA A 121 6.47 -13.61 10.03
C ALA A 121 5.36 -13.97 9.03
N PRO A 122 5.43 -15.14 8.37
CA PRO A 122 4.36 -15.59 7.51
C PRO A 122 3.09 -15.79 8.36
N GLY A 123 1.96 -15.24 7.86
CA GLY A 123 0.72 -15.27 8.62
C GLY A 123 0.58 -14.17 9.69
N PHE A 124 1.47 -13.19 9.72
CA PHE A 124 1.37 -12.01 10.58
C PHE A 124 -0.01 -11.34 10.51
N TRP A 125 -0.62 -11.34 9.34
CA TRP A 125 -1.91 -10.72 9.07
C TRP A 125 -3.11 -11.61 9.38
N ASN A 126 -2.92 -12.86 9.76
CA ASN A 126 -3.99 -13.79 10.15
C ASN A 126 -4.49 -13.49 11.57
N LEU A 127 -4.82 -12.23 11.85
CA LEU A 127 -5.14 -11.73 13.20
C LEU A 127 -6.47 -12.22 13.77
N GLY A 128 -7.24 -13.04 13.04
CA GLY A 128 -8.53 -13.57 13.52
C GLY A 128 -8.45 -14.49 14.75
N ASN A 129 -7.23 -14.92 15.20
CA ASN A 129 -7.04 -15.88 16.30
C ASN A 129 -5.77 -15.65 17.13
N GLN A 130 -5.15 -14.49 17.08
CA GLN A 130 -3.95 -14.25 17.90
C GLN A 130 -4.19 -13.14 18.90
N ASP A 131 -3.74 -13.39 20.13
CA ASP A 131 -3.64 -12.41 21.19
C ASP A 131 -2.91 -11.15 20.70
N PRO A 132 -3.28 -9.95 21.20
CA PRO A 132 -2.71 -8.70 20.74
C PRO A 132 -1.18 -8.79 20.83
N ILE A 133 -0.53 -8.55 19.68
CA ILE A 133 0.93 -8.48 19.56
C ILE A 133 1.42 -7.63 20.73
N PRO A 134 2.34 -8.14 21.57
CA PRO A 134 2.92 -7.33 22.62
C PRO A 134 3.52 -6.11 21.94
N SER A 135 2.96 -4.96 22.28
CA SER A 135 3.43 -3.65 21.80
C SER A 135 4.88 -3.50 22.24
N GLN A 136 5.81 -3.92 21.39
CA GLN A 136 7.19 -3.50 21.53
C GLN A 136 7.19 -1.98 21.50
N PRO A 137 7.85 -1.30 22.42
CA PRO A 137 7.87 0.15 22.44
C PRO A 137 8.53 0.61 21.14
N VAL A 138 7.72 0.97 20.17
CA VAL A 138 8.14 1.91 19.13
C VAL A 138 8.66 3.09 19.91
N GLY A 139 9.99 3.28 19.87
CA GLY A 139 10.60 4.41 20.56
C GLY A 139 9.75 5.63 20.30
N ARG A 140 9.23 6.21 21.36
CA ARG A 140 8.40 7.40 21.28
C ARG A 140 9.15 8.42 20.44
N LEU A 141 8.77 8.56 19.18
CA LEU A 141 8.87 9.84 18.54
C LEU A 141 7.92 10.74 19.32
N HIS A 142 8.47 11.38 20.36
CA HIS A 142 7.81 12.39 21.13
C HIS A 142 7.62 13.59 20.19
N TRP A 143 6.53 13.55 19.41
CA TRP A 143 6.03 14.73 18.74
C TRP A 143 5.40 15.59 19.84
N GLN A 144 6.18 16.51 20.40
CA GLN A 144 5.65 17.64 21.15
C GLN A 144 5.23 18.67 20.13
N PRO A 145 3.97 19.11 20.10
CA PRO A 145 3.64 20.35 19.45
C PRO A 145 4.40 21.43 20.21
N LYS A 146 5.36 22.08 19.58
CA LYS A 146 5.91 23.34 20.06
C LYS A 146 4.77 24.32 20.12
N GLY A 147 4.64 24.93 21.30
CA GLY A 147 3.57 25.76 21.79
C GLY A 147 3.01 26.79 20.81
N ASP A 148 1.80 27.12 21.16
CA ASP A 148 1.14 28.40 20.97
C ASP A 148 1.55 29.18 19.72
N ASP A 149 0.77 28.97 18.65
CA ASP A 149 0.33 30.10 17.85
C ASP A 149 -0.83 29.68 16.93
N LEU A 150 -1.90 30.45 17.10
CA LEU A 150 -3.03 30.53 16.18
C LEU A 150 -4.10 29.42 16.25
N ALA A 151 -4.86 29.44 17.34
CA ALA A 151 -6.29 29.22 17.26
C ALA A 151 -6.90 30.30 16.34
N THR A 152 -6.79 30.09 15.02
CA THR A 152 -7.61 30.84 14.08
C THR A 152 -8.98 30.19 14.10
N THR A 153 -9.86 30.78 14.92
CA THR A 153 -11.29 30.54 14.90
C THR A 153 -11.79 30.79 13.49
N TRP A 154 -12.04 29.69 12.73
CA TRP A 154 -12.77 29.78 11.50
C TRP A 154 -14.24 29.99 11.84
N GLN A 155 -14.70 31.23 11.81
CA GLN A 155 -16.12 31.56 11.79
C GLN A 155 -16.57 31.52 10.34
N PRO A 156 -17.59 30.75 10.00
CA PRO A 156 -18.25 30.89 8.72
C PRO A 156 -19.09 32.17 8.78
N ASP A 157 -18.63 33.20 8.07
CA ASP A 157 -19.47 34.34 7.79
C ASP A 157 -20.63 33.82 6.92
N GLY A 158 -21.81 33.89 7.55
CA GLY A 158 -23.05 33.58 6.87
C GLY A 158 -23.35 34.66 5.85
N GLU A 159 -23.32 34.28 4.57
CA GLU A 159 -24.27 34.85 3.61
C GLU A 159 -24.54 33.82 2.54
N SER A 160 -25.77 33.39 2.54
CA SER A 160 -26.52 32.61 1.58
C SER A 160 -26.31 33.12 0.16
N MET A 161 -25.74 32.25 -0.71
CA MET A 161 -26.06 32.28 -2.14
C MET A 161 -26.61 30.92 -2.51
N ALA A 162 -27.90 30.76 -2.24
CA ALA A 162 -28.70 29.75 -2.90
C ALA A 162 -28.80 30.12 -4.39
N THR A 163 -27.95 29.55 -5.21
CA THR A 163 -28.14 29.57 -6.66
C THR A 163 -29.11 28.45 -7.00
N GLU A 164 -30.33 28.90 -7.26
CA GLU A 164 -31.48 28.14 -7.75
C GLU A 164 -31.10 27.41 -9.05
N TRP A 165 -31.02 26.09 -8.96
CA TRP A 165 -30.89 25.22 -10.13
C TRP A 165 -32.25 25.16 -10.82
N GLN A 166 -32.39 25.79 -11.98
CA GLN A 166 -33.52 25.55 -12.86
C GLN A 166 -33.20 24.43 -13.86
N PRO A 167 -34.05 23.40 -13.96
CA PRO A 167 -33.87 22.37 -15.00
C PRO A 167 -34.14 22.93 -16.36
N MET A 168 -33.25 22.67 -17.33
CA MET A 168 -33.49 22.99 -18.73
C MET A 168 -34.64 22.11 -19.26
N GLU A 169 -35.67 22.75 -19.80
CA GLU A 169 -36.77 22.10 -20.47
C GLU A 169 -36.28 21.41 -21.76
N GLU A 170 -36.72 20.16 -21.92
CA GLU A 170 -36.50 19.36 -23.13
C GLU A 170 -37.18 20.04 -24.35
N GLY A 171 -36.38 20.57 -25.26
CA GLY A 171 -36.85 21.01 -26.54
C GLY A 171 -37.37 19.86 -27.39
N LYS A 172 -38.66 19.80 -27.60
CA LYS A 172 -39.32 18.92 -28.57
C LYS A 172 -38.81 19.22 -29.98
N SER A 173 -38.00 18.33 -30.55
CA SER A 173 -37.66 18.33 -31.95
C SER A 173 -38.80 17.63 -32.72
N THR A 174 -39.64 18.44 -33.40
CA THR A 174 -40.64 17.96 -34.36
C THR A 174 -39.90 17.73 -35.69
N ILE A 175 -39.74 16.48 -36.08
CA ILE A 175 -39.32 16.12 -37.42
C ILE A 175 -40.61 16.04 -38.27
N ASN A 176 -40.76 16.95 -39.19
CA ASN A 176 -41.68 16.83 -40.33
C ASN A 176 -40.88 16.40 -41.58
N PHE A 177 -41.37 15.38 -42.22
CA PHE A 177 -41.12 14.76 -43.51
C PHE A 177 -40.17 15.44 -44.50
#